data_04b7711eb1f7a73d22f6aacb39762b9d
#
_entry.id   04b7711eb1f7a73d22f6aacb39762b9d
#
_cell.length_a   1.000
_cell.length_b   1.000
_cell.length_c   1.000
_cell.angle_alpha   90.00
_cell.angle_beta   90.00
_cell.angle_gamma   90.00
#
_symmetry.space_group_name_H-M   'P 1'
#
loop_
_entity.id
_entity.type
_entity.pdbx_description
1 polymer ?
#
loop_
_entity_poly.entity_id
_entity_poly.type
_entity_poly.pdbx_seq_one_letter_code
_entity_poly.pdbx_strand_id
1 'polypeptide(L)'
;MFSLIRNLKVVKKGLFACLLLCLACNSDEPLTGGRGFRVSLADEVSVTSRSTPVEIGKPAAKNFHLLITRLDKEATIYDGAYTSGLIEAPVGTYRLRASFGNNALLAVDSPYYEGVVDTELAGDAETPVTIPCSVANALLSVRYVNQAKFEELYSSYGVKVEVDNLYIRLSGAESKSAYFRAGSGVKVSFYATLKDGGKSVSSTLEATDFPSAIGAADHIILSLSAQPVTSGTILTVDKVEIEKATVQETIPVEWLPKPKVSGFEGGATSFTYTETADVSSVAIRYTASMPVQDVEFALDFQDEQYMALNKTYTLSMLGDEDRATLTDAGITVPTLDGTSTDGVLDLTGLTANLRTNAGAEVVNQLSLRVKANNRWSSEDGEVY
;
A
#
# COMPACT_ATOMS: atom_id res chain seq x y z
N MET A 1 79.11 -39.34 0.12
CA MET A 1 78.15 -40.42 0.00
C MET A 1 77.60 -40.67 1.41
N PHE A 2 76.34 -40.72 1.64
CA PHE A 2 75.58 -40.74 2.89
C PHE A 2 75.34 -39.38 3.58
N SER A 3 74.12 -38.93 3.48
CA SER A 3 73.26 -38.37 4.49
C SER A 3 72.29 -37.36 3.90
N LEU A 4 71.17 -37.83 3.36
CA LEU A 4 70.03 -36.95 3.00
C LEU A 4 68.71 -37.72 2.99
N ILE A 5 68.39 -38.43 4.06
CA ILE A 5 67.06 -38.98 4.29
C ILE A 5 66.75 -38.98 5.79
N ARG A 6 66.41 -37.82 6.35
CA ARG A 6 65.88 -37.82 7.74
C ARG A 6 64.95 -36.65 8.09
N ASN A 7 64.52 -35.84 7.16
CA ASN A 7 63.66 -34.69 7.49
C ASN A 7 62.28 -34.66 6.83
N LEU A 8 61.75 -35.83 6.35
CA LEU A 8 60.46 -35.86 5.65
C LEU A 8 59.32 -36.47 6.47
N LYS A 9 59.47 -36.70 7.78
CA LYS A 9 58.42 -37.30 8.59
C LYS A 9 57.78 -36.36 9.62
N VAL A 10 58.23 -35.14 9.80
CA VAL A 10 57.71 -34.19 10.79
C VAL A 10 56.70 -33.22 10.15
N VAL A 11 56.74 -32.98 8.84
CA VAL A 11 55.87 -32.01 8.18
C VAL A 11 54.45 -32.56 7.88
N LYS A 12 54.25 -33.88 7.89
CA LYS A 12 52.93 -34.51 7.64
C LYS A 12 51.97 -34.54 8.84
N LYS A 13 52.43 -34.30 10.06
CA LYS A 13 51.55 -34.28 11.23
C LYS A 13 51.05 -32.87 11.62
N GLY A 14 51.73 -31.80 11.19
CA GLY A 14 51.31 -30.42 11.45
C GLY A 14 50.23 -29.90 10.47
N LEU A 15 50.16 -30.45 9.25
CA LEU A 15 49.25 -29.99 8.22
C LEU A 15 47.83 -30.60 8.36
N PHE A 16 47.71 -31.68 9.13
CA PHE A 16 46.41 -32.34 9.38
C PHE A 16 45.67 -31.77 10.59
N ALA A 17 46.39 -31.08 11.49
CA ALA A 17 45.80 -30.43 12.67
C ALA A 17 45.25 -29.02 12.37
N CYS A 18 45.75 -28.31 11.33
CA CYS A 18 45.19 -27.02 10.91
C CYS A 18 43.98 -27.12 9.97
N LEU A 19 43.74 -28.28 9.34
CA LEU A 19 42.59 -28.45 8.44
C LEU A 19 41.28 -28.84 9.20
N LEU A 20 41.40 -29.19 10.47
CA LEU A 20 40.25 -29.53 11.34
C LEU A 20 39.73 -28.35 12.17
N LEU A 21 40.40 -27.19 12.15
CA LEU A 21 40.00 -25.98 12.89
C LEU A 21 39.24 -24.96 12.00
N CYS A 22 39.12 -25.19 10.71
CA CYS A 22 38.34 -24.29 9.80
C CYS A 22 36.92 -24.79 9.50
N LEU A 23 36.44 -25.86 10.16
CA LEU A 23 35.08 -26.39 10.01
C LEU A 23 34.15 -26.04 11.18
N ALA A 24 34.54 -25.11 12.04
CA ALA A 24 33.73 -24.73 13.18
C ALA A 24 33.35 -23.25 13.17
N CYS A 25 32.81 -22.73 12.07
CA CYS A 25 32.10 -21.47 12.05
C CYS A 25 31.17 -21.41 10.83
N ASN A 26 30.21 -22.28 10.76
CA ASN A 26 28.95 -22.07 10.05
C ASN A 26 27.87 -22.89 10.74
N SER A 27 27.56 -22.46 11.99
CA SER A 27 26.28 -22.85 12.58
C SER A 27 25.25 -21.83 12.08
N ASP A 28 24.89 -21.92 10.80
CA ASP A 28 23.57 -21.50 10.39
C ASP A 28 22.63 -22.47 11.14
N GLU A 29 21.93 -21.94 12.12
CA GLU A 29 20.87 -22.71 12.78
C GLU A 29 19.95 -23.24 11.69
N PRO A 30 19.61 -24.56 11.72
CA PRO A 30 18.69 -25.10 10.75
C PRO A 30 17.38 -24.31 10.82
N LEU A 31 16.87 -23.88 9.68
CA LEU A 31 15.56 -23.25 9.58
C LEU A 31 14.54 -24.26 10.14
N THR A 32 14.02 -24.00 11.33
CA THR A 32 12.87 -24.73 11.85
C THR A 32 11.65 -24.18 11.12
N GLY A 33 10.98 -25.03 10.33
CA GLY A 33 9.84 -24.62 9.51
C GLY A 33 8.80 -23.83 10.31
N GLY A 34 8.36 -22.68 9.78
CA GLY A 34 7.37 -21.82 10.42
C GLY A 34 7.93 -20.54 11.08
N ARG A 35 9.25 -20.35 11.12
CA ARG A 35 9.88 -19.13 11.61
C ARG A 35 10.25 -18.19 10.45
N GLY A 36 9.91 -16.91 10.55
CA GLY A 36 10.22 -15.94 9.51
C GLY A 36 9.34 -14.71 9.56
N PHE A 37 9.33 -13.97 8.46
CA PHE A 37 8.57 -12.74 8.32
C PHE A 37 7.32 -12.93 7.47
N ARG A 38 6.20 -12.38 7.94
CA ARG A 38 5.05 -12.03 7.09
C ARG A 38 5.08 -10.53 6.86
N VAL A 39 5.40 -10.15 5.63
CA VAL A 39 5.57 -8.75 5.27
C VAL A 39 4.26 -8.20 4.72
N SER A 40 3.84 -7.04 5.24
CA SER A 40 2.81 -6.18 4.66
C SER A 40 3.42 -4.83 4.32
N LEU A 41 2.83 -4.14 3.34
CA LEU A 41 3.22 -2.79 2.98
C LEU A 41 2.11 -1.83 3.40
N ALA A 42 2.48 -0.69 3.98
CA ALA A 42 1.54 0.36 4.34
C ALA A 42 2.01 1.70 3.78
N ASP A 43 1.08 2.64 3.65
CA ASP A 43 1.43 4.01 3.35
C ASP A 43 1.81 4.75 4.62
N GLU A 44 2.79 5.60 4.51
CA GLU A 44 3.02 6.61 5.52
C GLU A 44 1.91 7.68 5.38
N VAL A 45 1.09 7.83 6.41
CA VAL A 45 0.05 8.87 6.45
C VAL A 45 0.73 10.21 6.60
N SER A 46 0.94 10.92 5.49
CA SER A 46 1.41 12.30 5.55
C SER A 46 0.26 13.25 5.84
N VAL A 47 0.47 14.11 6.81
CA VAL A 47 -0.49 15.16 7.21
C VAL A 47 -0.64 16.16 6.05
N THR A 48 -1.84 16.29 5.53
CA THR A 48 -2.23 17.17 4.43
C THR A 48 -1.87 18.64 4.66
N SER A 49 -1.13 19.23 3.76
CA SER A 49 -1.11 20.68 3.56
C SER A 49 -2.15 21.11 2.50
N ARG A 50 -2.55 22.37 2.54
CA ARG A 50 -3.83 22.91 2.02
C ARG A 50 -3.91 23.17 0.50
N SER A 51 -3.17 22.50 -0.35
CA SER A 51 -3.23 22.70 -1.80
C SER A 51 -3.66 21.43 -2.52
N THR A 52 -4.07 21.59 -3.76
CA THR A 52 -4.52 20.45 -4.59
C THR A 52 -3.35 19.50 -4.80
N PRO A 53 -3.38 18.28 -4.21
CA PRO A 53 -2.26 17.35 -4.34
C PRO A 53 -2.10 16.92 -5.80
N VAL A 54 -0.87 16.74 -6.23
CA VAL A 54 -0.62 15.98 -7.46
C VAL A 54 -0.92 14.52 -7.15
N GLU A 55 -1.90 13.96 -7.81
CA GLU A 55 -2.20 12.53 -7.72
C GLU A 55 -1.05 11.73 -8.33
N ILE A 56 -0.21 11.18 -7.49
CA ILE A 56 0.81 10.23 -7.89
C ILE A 56 0.17 8.87 -7.77
N GLY A 57 -0.04 8.20 -8.91
CA GLY A 57 -0.67 6.88 -8.94
C GLY A 57 0.12 5.88 -8.08
N LYS A 58 -0.59 5.06 -7.32
CA LYS A 58 -0.01 4.09 -6.41
C LYS A 58 0.18 2.73 -7.09
N PRO A 59 1.40 2.18 -7.06
CA PRO A 59 1.64 0.85 -7.61
C PRO A 59 1.05 -0.24 -6.72
N ALA A 60 0.55 -1.33 -7.35
CA ALA A 60 0.10 -2.51 -6.61
C ALA A 60 1.26 -3.16 -5.84
N ALA A 61 0.98 -3.72 -4.66
CA ALA A 61 1.97 -4.33 -3.78
C ALA A 61 2.84 -5.37 -4.50
N LYS A 62 2.23 -6.22 -5.33
CA LYS A 62 2.92 -7.25 -6.12
C LYS A 62 4.01 -6.70 -7.06
N ASN A 63 3.98 -5.41 -7.37
CA ASN A 63 4.96 -4.76 -8.22
C ASN A 63 6.17 -4.25 -7.45
N PHE A 64 6.11 -4.27 -6.10
CA PHE A 64 7.25 -3.89 -5.29
C PHE A 64 8.32 -4.98 -5.29
N HIS A 65 9.54 -4.53 -5.19
CA HIS A 65 10.71 -5.35 -4.92
C HIS A 65 10.96 -5.34 -3.41
N LEU A 66 11.15 -6.52 -2.83
CA LEU A 66 11.44 -6.70 -1.41
C LEU A 66 12.86 -7.22 -1.24
N LEU A 67 13.63 -6.52 -0.42
CA LEU A 67 14.99 -6.91 -0.01
C LEU A 67 15.02 -7.07 1.51
N ILE A 68 15.41 -8.25 1.98
CA ILE A 68 15.61 -8.54 3.40
C ILE A 68 17.08 -8.86 3.65
N THR A 69 17.71 -8.04 4.45
CA THR A 69 19.13 -8.17 4.79
C THR A 69 19.28 -8.42 6.28
N ARG A 70 20.03 -9.44 6.64
CA ARG A 70 20.42 -9.72 8.01
C ARG A 70 21.60 -8.83 8.40
N LEU A 71 21.40 -7.97 9.41
CA LEU A 71 22.35 -6.89 9.73
C LEU A 71 23.58 -7.40 10.48
N ASP A 72 23.42 -8.40 11.36
CA ASP A 72 24.52 -8.95 12.17
C ASP A 72 25.52 -9.80 11.35
N LYS A 73 25.12 -10.26 10.15
CA LYS A 73 25.97 -11.06 9.25
C LYS A 73 26.15 -10.44 7.86
N GLU A 74 25.56 -9.27 7.61
CA GLU A 74 25.54 -8.60 6.29
C GLU A 74 25.09 -9.54 5.14
N ALA A 75 24.12 -10.43 5.44
CA ALA A 75 23.67 -11.45 4.50
C ALA A 75 22.29 -11.13 3.96
N THR A 76 22.11 -11.28 2.64
CA THR A 76 20.81 -11.19 2.00
C THR A 76 20.05 -12.48 2.22
N ILE A 77 18.84 -12.36 2.79
CA ILE A 77 17.93 -13.49 3.06
C ILE A 77 16.88 -13.60 1.95
N TYR A 78 16.40 -12.46 1.48
CA TYR A 78 15.42 -12.41 0.40
C TYR A 78 15.73 -11.22 -0.51
N ASP A 79 15.67 -11.43 -1.81
CA ASP A 79 15.85 -10.42 -2.84
C ASP A 79 14.96 -10.78 -4.04
N GLY A 80 13.79 -10.13 -4.14
CA GLY A 80 12.81 -10.53 -5.15
C GLY A 80 11.51 -9.72 -5.12
N ALA A 81 10.53 -10.20 -5.88
CA ALA A 81 9.20 -9.59 -5.89
C ALA A 81 8.54 -9.69 -4.51
N TYR A 82 7.74 -8.69 -4.16
CA TYR A 82 6.94 -8.73 -2.94
C TYR A 82 6.08 -9.99 -2.86
N THR A 83 6.05 -10.58 -1.68
CA THR A 83 5.19 -11.70 -1.33
C THR A 83 4.58 -11.48 0.05
N SER A 84 3.31 -11.85 0.22
CA SER A 84 2.64 -11.92 1.53
C SER A 84 2.83 -13.28 2.21
N GLY A 85 3.48 -14.23 1.54
CA GLY A 85 3.85 -15.53 2.10
C GLY A 85 4.90 -15.40 3.20
N LEU A 86 5.08 -16.47 3.97
CA LEU A 86 6.14 -16.56 4.95
C LEU A 86 7.51 -16.58 4.25
N ILE A 87 8.39 -15.68 4.66
CA ILE A 87 9.80 -15.67 4.25
C ILE A 87 10.59 -16.21 5.43
N GLU A 88 11.08 -17.43 5.30
CA GLU A 88 11.85 -18.08 6.35
C GLU A 88 13.18 -17.38 6.60
N ALA A 89 13.52 -17.18 7.87
CA ALA A 89 14.75 -16.56 8.28
C ALA A 89 15.21 -17.09 9.65
N PRO A 90 16.52 -17.18 9.93
CA PRO A 90 17.04 -17.48 11.26
C PRO A 90 16.83 -16.32 12.24
N VAL A 91 16.97 -16.53 13.55
CA VAL A 91 16.94 -15.45 14.55
C VAL A 91 18.03 -14.42 14.26
N GLY A 92 17.75 -13.14 14.51
CA GLY A 92 18.72 -12.05 14.27
C GLY A 92 18.05 -10.71 14.05
N THR A 93 18.85 -9.71 13.74
CA THR A 93 18.40 -8.36 13.39
C THR A 93 18.40 -8.18 11.87
N TYR A 94 17.34 -7.54 11.36
CA TYR A 94 17.09 -7.45 9.94
C TYR A 94 16.69 -6.06 9.51
N ARG A 95 17.06 -5.73 8.28
CA ARG A 95 16.51 -4.61 7.52
C ARG A 95 15.64 -5.14 6.41
N LEU A 96 14.38 -4.73 6.40
CA LEU A 96 13.43 -5.01 5.35
C LEU A 96 13.23 -3.73 4.55
N ARG A 97 13.44 -3.80 3.24
CA ARG A 97 13.27 -2.69 2.31
C ARG A 97 12.31 -3.10 1.22
N ALA A 98 11.26 -2.33 1.03
CA ALA A 98 10.38 -2.46 -0.13
C ALA A 98 10.54 -1.25 -1.04
N SER A 99 10.63 -1.46 -2.36
CA SER A 99 10.79 -0.37 -3.32
C SER A 99 10.06 -0.64 -4.63
N PHE A 100 9.61 0.43 -5.28
CA PHE A 100 9.00 0.39 -6.62
C PHE A 100 9.46 1.58 -7.46
N GLY A 101 9.71 1.32 -8.73
CA GLY A 101 10.22 2.31 -9.66
C GLY A 101 11.75 2.35 -9.68
N ASN A 102 12.28 3.40 -10.29
CA ASN A 102 13.72 3.62 -10.39
C ASN A 102 14.10 4.91 -9.66
N ASN A 103 15.01 4.83 -8.69
CA ASN A 103 15.59 5.99 -8.03
C ASN A 103 16.60 6.69 -8.96
N ALA A 104 16.11 7.11 -10.12
CA ALA A 104 16.91 7.85 -11.10
C ALA A 104 17.33 9.22 -10.53
N LEU A 105 18.48 9.72 -10.97
CA LEU A 105 18.91 11.06 -10.61
C LEU A 105 17.91 12.11 -11.10
N LEU A 106 17.39 11.93 -12.33
CA LEU A 106 16.38 12.77 -12.95
C LEU A 106 15.59 11.97 -14.00
N ALA A 107 14.24 12.08 -13.98
CA ALA A 107 13.35 11.39 -14.92
C ALA A 107 12.05 12.19 -15.11
N VAL A 108 11.27 11.85 -16.15
CA VAL A 108 9.94 12.42 -16.40
C VAL A 108 8.88 11.43 -15.94
N ASP A 109 7.86 11.90 -15.20
CA ASP A 109 6.69 11.13 -14.75
C ASP A 109 7.06 9.75 -14.16
N SER A 110 8.15 9.72 -13.39
CA SER A 110 8.71 8.48 -12.85
C SER A 110 8.86 8.55 -11.32
N PRO A 111 7.76 8.35 -10.57
CA PRO A 111 7.82 8.28 -9.12
C PRO A 111 8.62 7.05 -8.66
N TYR A 112 9.38 7.21 -7.59
CA TYR A 112 10.05 6.14 -6.89
C TYR A 112 9.50 6.02 -5.48
N TYR A 113 9.12 4.82 -5.10
CA TYR A 113 8.58 4.52 -3.77
C TYR A 113 9.57 3.67 -2.99
N GLU A 114 9.70 3.95 -1.73
CA GLU A 114 10.56 3.19 -0.83
C GLU A 114 9.99 3.19 0.60
N GLY A 115 10.17 2.07 1.26
CA GLY A 115 9.98 1.93 2.70
C GLY A 115 11.08 1.05 3.29
N VAL A 116 11.51 1.36 4.51
CA VAL A 116 12.56 0.62 5.23
C VAL A 116 12.14 0.45 6.68
N VAL A 117 12.27 -0.78 7.18
CA VAL A 117 12.03 -1.11 8.59
C VAL A 117 13.16 -2.00 9.09
N ASP A 118 13.74 -1.63 10.22
CA ASP A 118 14.67 -2.49 10.96
C ASP A 118 13.86 -3.22 12.04
N THR A 119 14.06 -4.54 12.16
CA THR A 119 13.33 -5.39 13.10
C THR A 119 14.19 -6.54 13.60
N GLU A 120 13.78 -7.15 14.70
CA GLU A 120 14.40 -8.34 15.26
C GLU A 120 13.46 -9.54 15.08
N LEU A 121 14.01 -10.67 14.67
CA LEU A 121 13.38 -11.97 14.70
C LEU A 121 13.91 -12.74 15.91
N ALA A 122 13.13 -12.80 16.99
CA ALA A 122 13.53 -13.35 18.27
C ALA A 122 12.66 -14.56 18.64
N GLY A 123 12.87 -15.70 18.10
CA GLY A 123 12.11 -16.90 18.46
C GLY A 123 11.66 -17.73 17.26
N ASP A 124 10.82 -18.75 17.52
CA ASP A 124 10.43 -19.75 16.53
C ASP A 124 9.06 -19.50 15.90
N ALA A 125 8.53 -18.28 15.99
CA ALA A 125 7.22 -17.89 15.46
C ALA A 125 7.32 -17.00 14.22
N GLU A 126 6.23 -16.92 13.48
CA GLU A 126 6.06 -15.93 12.43
C GLU A 126 6.04 -14.51 13.03
N THR A 127 6.80 -13.59 12.45
CA THR A 127 6.83 -12.19 12.85
C THR A 127 6.16 -11.33 11.77
N PRO A 128 5.00 -10.74 12.05
CA PRO A 128 4.39 -9.80 11.12
C PRO A 128 5.17 -8.49 11.09
N VAL A 129 5.52 -8.00 9.91
CA VAL A 129 6.21 -6.72 9.71
C VAL A 129 5.48 -5.89 8.68
N THR A 130 5.14 -4.67 9.04
CA THR A 130 4.55 -3.68 8.12
C THR A 130 5.62 -2.69 7.71
N ILE A 131 5.86 -2.55 6.39
CA ILE A 131 6.81 -1.60 5.83
C ILE A 131 6.02 -0.38 5.33
N PRO A 132 6.15 0.80 5.96
CA PRO A 132 5.56 2.02 5.46
C PRO A 132 6.31 2.46 4.20
N CYS A 133 5.59 2.56 3.06
CA CYS A 133 6.16 2.96 1.79
C CYS A 133 5.61 4.33 1.38
N SER A 134 6.48 5.24 1.01
CA SER A 134 6.13 6.58 0.54
C SER A 134 6.92 6.93 -0.73
N VAL A 135 6.57 8.06 -1.36
CA VAL A 135 7.36 8.61 -2.46
C VAL A 135 8.72 9.05 -1.91
N ALA A 136 9.78 8.45 -2.42
CA ALA A 136 11.15 8.64 -1.94
C ALA A 136 12.00 9.59 -2.80
N ASN A 137 11.51 9.98 -3.97
CA ASN A 137 12.08 11.06 -4.76
C ASN A 137 11.31 12.38 -4.56
N ALA A 138 11.85 13.47 -5.07
CA ALA A 138 11.18 14.76 -5.14
C ALA A 138 10.63 14.98 -6.55
N LEU A 139 9.70 15.92 -6.71
CA LEU A 139 9.17 16.27 -8.01
C LEU A 139 9.04 17.78 -8.21
N LEU A 140 9.10 18.20 -9.46
CA LEU A 140 8.85 19.58 -9.88
C LEU A 140 7.81 19.58 -11.00
N SER A 141 6.74 20.35 -10.81
CA SER A 141 5.76 20.65 -11.84
C SER A 141 5.75 22.14 -12.17
N VAL A 142 5.29 22.48 -13.37
CA VAL A 142 5.23 23.84 -13.85
C VAL A 142 3.77 24.23 -14.08
N ARG A 143 3.39 25.38 -13.54
CA ARG A 143 2.09 26.00 -13.76
C ARG A 143 2.27 27.32 -14.51
N TYR A 144 1.69 27.43 -15.68
CA TYR A 144 1.64 28.69 -16.44
C TYR A 144 0.39 29.47 -16.01
N VAL A 145 0.58 30.57 -15.27
CA VAL A 145 -0.51 31.34 -14.63
C VAL A 145 -1.52 31.85 -15.66
N ASN A 146 -1.03 32.24 -16.84
CA ASN A 146 -1.87 32.58 -17.98
C ASN A 146 -1.34 31.88 -19.23
N GLN A 147 -1.72 30.65 -19.43
CA GLN A 147 -1.23 29.80 -20.52
C GLN A 147 -1.52 30.43 -21.90
N ALA A 148 -2.71 31.01 -22.08
CA ALA A 148 -3.09 31.67 -23.33
C ALA A 148 -2.10 32.77 -23.72
N LYS A 149 -1.50 33.46 -22.74
CA LYS A 149 -0.50 34.50 -23.00
C LYS A 149 0.84 33.92 -23.47
N PHE A 150 1.24 32.77 -22.94
CA PHE A 150 2.41 32.04 -23.45
C PHE A 150 2.18 31.58 -24.87
N GLU A 151 1.01 31.05 -25.18
CA GLU A 151 0.62 30.58 -26.51
C GLU A 151 0.49 31.73 -27.52
N GLU A 152 0.12 32.94 -27.07
CA GLU A 152 0.10 34.12 -27.90
C GLU A 152 1.52 34.54 -28.30
N LEU A 153 2.46 34.56 -27.35
CA LEU A 153 3.79 35.14 -27.49
C LEU A 153 4.81 34.19 -28.11
N TYR A 154 4.68 32.87 -27.80
CA TYR A 154 5.68 31.88 -28.15
C TYR A 154 5.11 30.79 -29.07
N SER A 155 5.89 30.38 -30.05
CA SER A 155 5.62 29.23 -30.90
C SER A 155 5.94 27.90 -30.22
N SER A 156 6.91 27.94 -29.29
CA SER A 156 7.24 26.84 -28.37
C SER A 156 7.79 27.43 -27.08
N TYR A 157 7.50 26.78 -25.96
CA TYR A 157 8.01 27.22 -24.65
C TYR A 157 8.01 26.03 -23.69
N GLY A 158 8.78 26.15 -22.62
CA GLY A 158 8.90 25.13 -21.60
C GLY A 158 9.96 25.43 -20.57
N VAL A 159 10.20 24.46 -19.71
CA VAL A 159 11.19 24.54 -18.66
C VAL A 159 12.22 23.42 -18.83
N LYS A 160 13.49 23.77 -18.76
CA LYS A 160 14.61 22.85 -18.63
C LYS A 160 14.89 22.67 -17.15
N VAL A 161 14.80 21.43 -16.67
CA VAL A 161 15.18 21.03 -15.31
C VAL A 161 16.50 20.30 -15.40
N GLU A 162 17.47 20.70 -14.58
CA GLU A 162 18.82 20.17 -14.58
C GLU A 162 19.23 19.75 -13.17
N VAL A 163 19.76 18.54 -13.06
CA VAL A 163 20.31 17.97 -11.83
C VAL A 163 21.70 17.42 -12.18
N ASP A 164 22.73 17.93 -11.55
CA ASP A 164 24.12 17.68 -11.89
C ASP A 164 24.39 17.88 -13.39
N ASN A 165 24.71 16.80 -14.12
CA ASN A 165 25.00 16.85 -15.56
C ASN A 165 23.84 16.34 -16.42
N LEU A 166 22.70 15.99 -15.81
CA LEU A 166 21.52 15.53 -16.52
C LEU A 166 20.50 16.65 -16.65
N TYR A 167 19.80 16.68 -17.75
CA TYR A 167 18.67 17.61 -17.90
C TYR A 167 17.51 16.95 -18.65
N ILE A 168 16.32 17.44 -18.36
CA ILE A 168 15.09 17.15 -19.09
C ILE A 168 14.42 18.45 -19.50
N ARG A 169 13.53 18.37 -20.49
CA ARG A 169 12.70 19.49 -20.92
C ARG A 169 11.24 19.16 -20.73
N LEU A 170 10.55 20.00 -19.98
CA LEU A 170 9.11 19.95 -19.81
C LEU A 170 8.50 20.96 -20.77
N SER A 171 7.77 20.49 -21.77
CA SER A 171 7.06 21.34 -22.73
C SER A 171 5.88 22.02 -22.05
N GLY A 172 5.64 23.30 -22.37
CA GLY A 172 4.48 24.03 -21.88
C GLY A 172 3.15 23.54 -22.40
N ALA A 173 3.16 22.71 -23.48
CA ALA A 173 1.96 22.08 -24.02
C ALA A 173 1.58 20.76 -23.34
N GLU A 174 2.44 20.23 -22.46
CA GLU A 174 2.27 18.93 -21.83
C GLU A 174 2.26 19.08 -20.31
N SER A 175 1.33 18.34 -19.66
CA SER A 175 1.26 18.24 -18.20
C SER A 175 2.18 17.13 -17.71
N LYS A 176 3.49 17.41 -17.66
CA LYS A 176 4.52 16.47 -17.18
C LYS A 176 5.26 17.02 -15.98
N SER A 177 5.75 16.14 -15.13
CA SER A 177 6.55 16.49 -13.97
C SER A 177 7.96 15.91 -14.05
N ALA A 178 8.94 16.67 -13.55
CA ALA A 178 10.30 16.19 -13.35
C ALA A 178 10.38 15.49 -11.98
N TYR A 179 10.84 14.25 -11.96
CA TYR A 179 11.16 13.51 -10.74
C TYR A 179 12.67 13.44 -10.60
N PHE A 180 13.18 13.68 -9.39
CA PHE A 180 14.62 13.66 -9.13
C PHE A 180 14.92 13.13 -7.73
N ARG A 181 16.13 12.60 -7.57
CA ARG A 181 16.58 12.04 -6.30
C ARG A 181 16.55 13.08 -5.20
N ALA A 182 15.94 12.74 -4.05
CA ALA A 182 15.92 13.60 -2.88
C ALA A 182 17.35 13.98 -2.43
N GLY A 183 17.52 15.21 -1.99
CA GLY A 183 18.81 15.77 -1.60
C GLY A 183 19.64 16.32 -2.76
N SER A 184 19.19 16.17 -4.02
CA SER A 184 19.87 16.76 -5.18
C SER A 184 19.60 18.24 -5.34
N GLY A 185 20.59 19.00 -5.76
CA GLY A 185 20.42 20.39 -6.18
C GLY A 185 19.76 20.45 -7.56
N VAL A 186 18.80 21.35 -7.72
CA VAL A 186 18.04 21.52 -8.97
C VAL A 186 18.30 22.90 -9.55
N LYS A 187 18.58 22.96 -10.85
CA LYS A 187 18.60 24.20 -11.63
C LYS A 187 17.45 24.20 -12.62
N VAL A 188 16.79 25.31 -12.76
CA VAL A 188 15.65 25.45 -13.65
C VAL A 188 15.87 26.63 -14.59
N SER A 189 15.60 26.41 -15.88
CA SER A 189 15.69 27.46 -16.88
C SER A 189 14.45 27.44 -17.76
N PHE A 190 13.85 28.58 -18.01
CA PHE A 190 12.83 28.74 -19.01
C PHE A 190 13.46 28.81 -20.40
N TYR A 191 12.83 28.19 -21.38
CA TYR A 191 13.19 28.34 -22.79
C TYR A 191 11.94 28.56 -23.63
N ALA A 192 12.06 29.36 -24.67
CA ALA A 192 10.97 29.62 -25.59
C ALA A 192 11.48 30.11 -26.95
N THR A 193 10.58 30.05 -27.94
CA THR A 193 10.80 30.62 -29.27
C THR A 193 9.69 31.67 -29.53
N LEU A 194 10.03 32.89 -29.73
CA LEU A 194 9.08 33.97 -30.04
C LEU A 194 8.35 33.67 -31.36
N LYS A 195 7.07 33.92 -31.43
CA LYS A 195 6.31 33.84 -32.68
C LYS A 195 6.74 34.94 -33.65
N ASP A 196 7.01 36.14 -33.10
CA ASP A 196 7.55 37.22 -33.89
C ASP A 196 9.06 37.05 -34.08
N GLY A 197 9.48 36.91 -35.32
CA GLY A 197 10.88 36.76 -35.72
C GLY A 197 11.55 35.42 -35.40
N GLY A 198 10.89 34.45 -34.78
CA GLY A 198 11.41 33.11 -34.48
C GLY A 198 12.63 33.08 -33.54
N LYS A 199 12.88 34.15 -32.80
CA LYS A 199 14.04 34.26 -31.91
C LYS A 199 13.89 33.35 -30.67
N SER A 200 14.93 32.59 -30.40
CA SER A 200 15.02 31.80 -29.16
C SER A 200 15.37 32.67 -27.96
N VAL A 201 14.67 32.46 -26.86
CA VAL A 201 14.93 33.12 -25.58
C VAL A 201 15.10 32.07 -24.49
N SER A 202 15.98 32.35 -23.53
CA SER A 202 16.14 31.54 -22.35
C SER A 202 16.46 32.41 -21.15
N SER A 203 15.95 31.99 -19.98
CA SER A 203 16.21 32.67 -18.71
C SER A 203 16.43 31.61 -17.65
N THR A 204 17.54 31.68 -16.93
CA THR A 204 17.78 30.84 -15.76
C THR A 204 17.02 31.43 -14.59
N LEU A 205 16.28 30.56 -13.87
CA LEU A 205 15.61 30.95 -12.66
C LEU A 205 16.64 30.90 -11.52
N GLU A 206 16.71 31.98 -10.74
CA GLU A 206 17.75 32.12 -9.73
C GLU A 206 17.58 31.05 -8.61
N ALA A 207 18.70 30.56 -8.13
CA ALA A 207 18.74 29.53 -7.07
C ALA A 207 18.12 29.98 -5.73
N THR A 208 18.00 31.29 -5.53
CA THR A 208 17.38 31.90 -4.33
C THR A 208 15.89 31.60 -4.22
N ASP A 209 15.24 31.26 -5.33
CA ASP A 209 13.81 30.92 -5.37
C ASP A 209 13.56 29.47 -4.99
N PHE A 210 14.60 28.64 -4.92
CA PHE A 210 14.50 27.24 -4.57
C PHE A 210 15.07 26.97 -3.18
N PRO A 211 14.52 25.99 -2.43
CA PRO A 211 15.05 25.62 -1.13
C PRO A 211 16.45 25.03 -1.26
N SER A 212 17.27 25.25 -0.26
CA SER A 212 18.63 24.69 -0.19
C SER A 212 18.67 23.17 -0.04
N ALA A 213 17.56 22.56 0.41
CA ALA A 213 17.41 21.11 0.56
C ALA A 213 16.00 20.70 0.11
N ILE A 214 15.95 19.79 -0.85
CA ILE A 214 14.71 19.21 -1.36
C ILE A 214 14.67 17.77 -0.89
N GLY A 215 13.69 17.46 -0.04
CA GLY A 215 13.55 16.15 0.58
C GLY A 215 12.73 15.17 -0.26
N ALA A 216 12.62 13.95 0.24
CA ALA A 216 11.68 12.97 -0.28
C ALA A 216 10.24 13.50 -0.19
N ALA A 217 9.44 13.19 -1.20
CA ALA A 217 8.07 13.65 -1.36
C ALA A 217 7.88 15.17 -1.41
N ASP A 218 8.94 15.98 -1.54
CA ASP A 218 8.77 17.40 -1.79
C ASP A 218 8.28 17.62 -3.22
N HIS A 219 7.19 18.35 -3.36
CA HIS A 219 6.62 18.78 -4.63
C HIS A 219 6.84 20.28 -4.81
N ILE A 220 7.73 20.61 -5.73
CA ILE A 220 7.98 22.01 -6.13
C ILE A 220 6.98 22.38 -7.21
N ILE A 221 6.17 23.39 -6.96
CA ILE A 221 5.26 23.97 -7.94
C ILE A 221 5.83 25.31 -8.40
N LEU A 222 6.32 25.33 -9.62
CA LEU A 222 6.85 26.54 -10.25
C LEU A 222 5.76 27.25 -11.02
N SER A 223 5.32 28.40 -10.52
CA SER A 223 4.33 29.24 -11.20
C SER A 223 5.03 30.35 -12.03
N LEU A 224 4.79 30.32 -13.34
CA LEU A 224 5.37 31.25 -14.28
C LEU A 224 4.29 32.13 -14.89
N SER A 225 4.58 33.45 -15.06
CA SER A 225 3.77 34.34 -15.87
C SER A 225 4.59 35.02 -16.95
N ALA A 226 3.95 35.41 -18.03
CA ALA A 226 4.56 36.17 -19.10
C ALA A 226 3.77 37.47 -19.31
N GLN A 227 4.46 38.59 -19.26
CA GLN A 227 3.86 39.91 -19.51
C GLN A 227 4.54 40.59 -20.67
N PRO A 228 3.77 41.14 -21.64
CA PRO A 228 4.32 41.94 -22.70
C PRO A 228 4.77 43.31 -22.13
N VAL A 229 5.94 43.74 -22.53
CA VAL A 229 6.43 45.09 -22.26
C VAL A 229 6.76 45.80 -23.58
N THR A 230 6.82 47.11 -23.57
CA THR A 230 6.99 47.92 -24.76
C THR A 230 8.24 47.59 -25.60
N SER A 231 9.23 46.93 -25.02
CA SER A 231 10.48 46.51 -25.68
C SER A 231 10.74 44.99 -25.70
N GLY A 232 9.70 44.16 -25.42
CA GLY A 232 9.88 42.71 -25.38
C GLY A 232 8.88 42.01 -24.47
N THR A 233 9.26 40.87 -23.93
CA THR A 233 8.47 40.11 -22.98
C THR A 233 9.28 39.91 -21.71
N ILE A 234 8.67 40.20 -20.57
CA ILE A 234 9.24 39.86 -19.27
C ILE A 234 8.61 38.56 -18.81
N LEU A 235 9.45 37.60 -18.55
CA LEU A 235 9.08 36.40 -17.81
C LEU A 235 9.32 36.65 -16.32
N THR A 236 8.31 36.46 -15.51
CA THR A 236 8.41 36.56 -14.06
C THR A 236 8.12 35.18 -13.43
N VAL A 237 8.88 34.85 -12.39
CA VAL A 237 8.52 33.80 -11.48
C VAL A 237 7.53 34.41 -10.50
N ASP A 238 6.25 34.07 -10.64
CA ASP A 238 5.22 34.58 -9.74
C ASP A 238 5.35 33.96 -8.35
N LYS A 239 5.61 32.66 -8.30
CA LYS A 239 5.69 31.92 -7.05
C LYS A 239 6.44 30.62 -7.23
N VAL A 240 7.22 30.25 -6.22
CA VAL A 240 7.72 28.89 -5.99
C VAL A 240 7.08 28.41 -4.71
N GLU A 241 6.29 27.36 -4.82
CA GLU A 241 5.64 26.71 -3.69
C GLU A 241 6.24 25.33 -3.46
N ILE A 242 6.40 24.95 -2.20
CA ILE A 242 6.82 23.61 -1.84
C ILE A 242 5.75 23.01 -0.99
N GLU A 243 5.28 21.88 -1.47
CA GLU A 243 4.29 21.09 -0.80
C GLU A 243 4.84 19.67 -0.59
N LYS A 244 4.28 18.93 0.34
CA LYS A 244 4.54 17.50 0.40
C LYS A 244 3.64 16.81 -0.62
N ALA A 245 4.25 16.11 -1.55
CA ALA A 245 3.50 15.22 -2.42
C ALA A 245 2.89 14.12 -1.55
N THR A 246 1.58 14.11 -1.46
CA THR A 246 0.84 13.09 -0.74
C THR A 246 0.41 12.02 -1.72
N VAL A 247 0.66 10.77 -1.38
CA VAL A 247 0.00 9.67 -2.07
C VAL A 247 -1.43 9.64 -1.55
N GLN A 248 -2.35 10.20 -2.32
CA GLN A 248 -3.78 10.13 -2.00
C GLN A 248 -4.32 8.80 -2.50
N GLU A 249 -3.99 7.72 -1.82
CA GLU A 249 -4.83 6.54 -1.90
C GLU A 249 -4.71 5.73 -0.63
N THR A 250 -5.87 5.34 -0.14
CA THR A 250 -6.03 4.23 0.78
C THR A 250 -5.09 3.09 0.41
N ILE A 251 -4.43 2.52 1.40
CA ILE A 251 -3.61 1.31 1.31
C ILE A 251 -4.18 0.39 0.24
N PRO A 252 -3.39 -0.08 -0.74
CA PRO A 252 -3.91 -1.00 -1.73
C PRO A 252 -4.61 -2.15 -1.04
N VAL A 253 -5.80 -2.41 -1.52
CA VAL A 253 -6.69 -3.47 -1.09
C VAL A 253 -6.00 -4.84 -0.96
N GLU A 254 -4.93 -5.04 -1.71
CA GLU A 254 -4.12 -6.25 -1.72
C GLU A 254 -3.23 -6.43 -0.45
N TRP A 255 -2.99 -5.37 0.30
CA TRP A 255 -2.02 -5.37 1.42
C TRP A 255 -2.67 -5.61 2.77
N LEU A 256 -3.95 -5.39 2.88
CA LEU A 256 -4.69 -5.69 4.10
C LEU A 256 -5.40 -7.03 3.98
N PRO A 257 -5.52 -7.78 5.06
CA PRO A 257 -6.32 -8.99 5.05
C PRO A 257 -7.76 -8.66 4.67
N LYS A 258 -8.39 -9.59 3.94
CA LYS A 258 -9.83 -9.52 3.68
C LYS A 258 -10.58 -9.49 5.01
N PRO A 259 -11.77 -8.87 5.08
CA PRO A 259 -12.66 -9.07 6.20
C PRO A 259 -12.88 -10.56 6.44
N LYS A 260 -13.05 -10.94 7.68
CA LYS A 260 -13.27 -12.32 8.08
C LYS A 260 -14.65 -12.45 8.73
N VAL A 261 -15.45 -13.37 8.23
CA VAL A 261 -16.67 -13.83 8.87
C VAL A 261 -16.32 -15.01 9.74
N SER A 262 -16.76 -14.99 11.00
CA SER A 262 -16.38 -16.02 11.99
C SER A 262 -17.44 -17.09 12.16
N GLY A 263 -18.61 -16.97 11.51
CA GLY A 263 -19.72 -17.91 11.67
C GLY A 263 -20.45 -17.75 13.00
N PHE A 264 -21.21 -18.78 13.34
CA PHE A 264 -21.89 -18.89 14.63
C PHE A 264 -20.92 -19.09 15.79
N GLU A 265 -21.41 -19.17 17.00
CA GLU A 265 -20.59 -19.38 18.19
C GLU A 265 -19.65 -20.59 18.02
N GLY A 266 -18.38 -20.40 18.38
CA GLY A 266 -17.33 -21.41 18.18
C GLY A 266 -16.87 -21.58 16.74
N GLY A 267 -17.29 -20.73 15.81
CA GLY A 267 -16.91 -20.81 14.38
C GLY A 267 -17.70 -21.86 13.60
N ALA A 268 -18.83 -22.31 14.12
CA ALA A 268 -19.71 -23.23 13.41
C ALA A 268 -20.36 -22.57 12.20
N THR A 269 -20.53 -23.34 11.13
CA THR A 269 -21.24 -22.91 9.91
C THR A 269 -22.68 -23.38 9.86
N SER A 270 -23.11 -24.23 10.79
CA SER A 270 -24.47 -24.71 10.91
C SER A 270 -24.75 -25.18 12.33
N PHE A 271 -26.01 -25.20 12.70
CA PHE A 271 -26.48 -25.84 13.93
C PHE A 271 -27.89 -26.40 13.73
N THR A 272 -28.21 -27.40 14.52
CA THR A 272 -29.54 -28.02 14.50
C THR A 272 -30.18 -27.83 15.85
N TYR A 273 -31.46 -27.49 15.89
CA TYR A 273 -32.24 -27.34 17.10
C TYR A 273 -33.68 -27.81 16.87
N THR A 274 -34.41 -28.05 17.93
CA THR A 274 -35.84 -28.36 17.88
C THR A 274 -36.67 -27.13 18.22
N GLU A 275 -37.91 -27.04 17.75
CA GLU A 275 -38.80 -25.90 17.96
C GLU A 275 -39.01 -25.53 19.45
N THR A 276 -38.81 -26.44 20.34
CA THR A 276 -38.97 -26.23 21.78
C THR A 276 -37.64 -26.00 22.51
N ALA A 277 -36.53 -25.97 21.78
CA ALA A 277 -35.21 -25.71 22.35
C ALA A 277 -35.06 -24.24 22.73
N ASP A 278 -34.47 -24.00 23.89
CA ASP A 278 -34.03 -22.65 24.27
C ASP A 278 -32.71 -22.36 23.57
N VAL A 279 -32.75 -21.52 22.55
CA VAL A 279 -31.57 -21.11 21.78
C VAL A 279 -31.02 -19.82 22.38
N SER A 280 -29.91 -19.93 23.06
CA SER A 280 -29.38 -18.83 23.87
C SER A 280 -28.72 -17.70 23.07
N SER A 281 -28.14 -17.99 21.90
CA SER A 281 -27.54 -16.97 21.02
C SER A 281 -27.33 -17.54 19.62
N VAL A 282 -27.85 -16.88 18.60
CA VAL A 282 -27.59 -17.18 17.20
C VAL A 282 -27.15 -15.91 16.52
N ALA A 283 -25.86 -15.76 16.41
CA ALA A 283 -25.27 -14.56 15.87
C ALA A 283 -24.05 -14.86 15.01
N ILE A 284 -23.94 -14.21 13.88
CA ILE A 284 -22.78 -14.31 12.99
C ILE A 284 -21.91 -13.06 13.21
N ARG A 285 -20.65 -13.30 13.55
CA ARG A 285 -19.69 -12.25 13.84
C ARG A 285 -18.74 -12.07 12.67
N TYR A 286 -18.30 -10.84 12.48
CA TYR A 286 -17.27 -10.53 11.51
C TYR A 286 -16.27 -9.50 12.05
N THR A 287 -15.07 -9.52 11.48
CA THR A 287 -14.00 -8.57 11.79
C THR A 287 -13.28 -8.15 10.52
N ALA A 288 -12.73 -6.94 10.54
CA ALA A 288 -11.94 -6.37 9.46
C ALA A 288 -10.75 -5.59 10.03
N SER A 289 -9.73 -5.38 9.22
CA SER A 289 -8.55 -4.56 9.58
C SER A 289 -8.77 -3.06 9.36
N MET A 290 -9.86 -2.69 8.67
CA MET A 290 -10.26 -1.32 8.36
C MET A 290 -11.76 -1.17 8.61
N PRO A 291 -12.27 0.06 8.74
CA PRO A 291 -13.70 0.29 8.90
C PRO A 291 -14.54 -0.46 7.87
N VAL A 292 -15.59 -1.11 8.34
CA VAL A 292 -16.53 -1.85 7.50
C VAL A 292 -17.28 -0.87 6.61
N GLN A 293 -17.22 -1.10 5.31
CA GLN A 293 -17.83 -0.27 4.28
C GLN A 293 -19.25 -0.75 3.94
N ASP A 294 -19.45 -2.07 3.99
CA ASP A 294 -20.75 -2.67 3.71
C ASP A 294 -20.85 -4.09 4.26
N VAL A 295 -22.08 -4.54 4.44
CA VAL A 295 -22.42 -5.92 4.76
C VAL A 295 -23.56 -6.32 3.86
N GLU A 296 -23.43 -7.44 3.16
CA GLU A 296 -24.48 -8.02 2.35
C GLU A 296 -24.82 -9.40 2.90
N PHE A 297 -26.10 -9.65 3.06
CA PHE A 297 -26.59 -10.96 3.45
C PHE A 297 -27.86 -11.32 2.66
N ALA A 298 -28.00 -12.59 2.33
CA ALA A 298 -29.19 -13.12 1.70
C ALA A 298 -29.83 -14.14 2.61
N LEU A 299 -31.13 -14.08 2.70
CA LEU A 299 -31.96 -14.99 3.49
C LEU A 299 -32.69 -15.96 2.55
N ASP A 300 -32.67 -17.24 2.90
CA ASP A 300 -33.39 -18.30 2.21
C ASP A 300 -34.09 -19.20 3.24
N PHE A 301 -35.25 -18.75 3.70
CA PHE A 301 -36.09 -19.47 4.66
C PHE A 301 -37.06 -20.40 3.94
N GLN A 302 -37.13 -21.63 4.40
CA GLN A 302 -38.14 -22.61 4.03
C GLN A 302 -39.37 -22.54 4.97
N ASP A 303 -39.27 -21.87 6.11
CA ASP A 303 -40.39 -21.57 6.96
C ASP A 303 -41.33 -20.59 6.26
N GLU A 304 -42.58 -21.04 5.98
CA GLU A 304 -43.58 -20.23 5.24
C GLU A 304 -43.85 -18.87 5.88
N GLN A 305 -43.72 -18.75 7.20
CA GLN A 305 -43.92 -17.50 7.92
C GLN A 305 -42.88 -16.44 7.52
N TYR A 306 -41.65 -16.86 7.16
CA TYR A 306 -40.54 -15.98 6.90
C TYR A 306 -40.07 -15.94 5.46
N MET A 307 -40.72 -16.69 4.55
CA MET A 307 -40.39 -16.70 3.12
C MET A 307 -40.45 -15.30 2.48
N ALA A 308 -41.26 -14.40 3.00
CA ALA A 308 -41.33 -13.01 2.53
C ALA A 308 -40.02 -12.22 2.76
N LEU A 309 -39.14 -12.70 3.64
CA LEU A 309 -37.83 -12.11 3.89
C LEU A 309 -36.75 -12.61 2.93
N ASN A 310 -37.04 -13.62 2.08
CA ASN A 310 -36.08 -14.23 1.17
C ASN A 310 -35.68 -13.25 0.06
N LYS A 311 -34.63 -12.51 0.31
CA LYS A 311 -33.93 -11.63 -0.63
C LYS A 311 -32.54 -11.27 -0.13
N THR A 312 -31.77 -10.64 -0.98
CA THR A 312 -30.48 -10.06 -0.58
C THR A 312 -30.66 -8.66 -0.03
N TYR A 313 -30.05 -8.41 1.10
CA TYR A 313 -29.99 -7.13 1.80
C TYR A 313 -28.58 -6.57 1.76
N THR A 314 -28.44 -5.30 1.44
CA THR A 314 -27.16 -4.58 1.46
C THR A 314 -27.29 -3.42 2.45
N LEU A 315 -26.49 -3.42 3.52
CA LEU A 315 -26.67 -2.49 4.64
C LEU A 315 -26.56 -1.01 4.24
N SER A 316 -25.66 -0.68 3.33
CA SER A 316 -25.51 0.69 2.82
C SER A 316 -26.74 1.19 2.05
N MET A 317 -27.61 0.28 1.59
CA MET A 317 -28.80 0.54 0.81
C MET A 317 -30.09 0.18 1.57
N LEU A 318 -29.96 -0.27 2.83
CA LEU A 318 -31.09 -0.77 3.64
C LEU A 318 -31.98 0.40 4.09
N GLY A 319 -33.18 0.47 3.50
CA GLY A 319 -34.19 1.45 3.87
C GLY A 319 -34.84 1.18 5.24
N ASP A 320 -35.51 2.19 5.78
CA ASP A 320 -36.16 2.10 7.09
C ASP A 320 -37.25 1.01 7.12
N GLU A 321 -37.97 0.79 6.04
CA GLU A 321 -39.00 -0.25 5.92
C GLU A 321 -38.42 -1.66 6.03
N ASP A 322 -37.35 -1.94 5.29
CA ASP A 322 -36.65 -3.23 5.36
C ASP A 322 -36.04 -3.45 6.74
N ARG A 323 -35.46 -2.40 7.31
CA ARG A 323 -34.88 -2.47 8.67
C ARG A 323 -35.94 -2.78 9.71
N ALA A 324 -37.10 -2.14 9.65
CA ALA A 324 -38.23 -2.41 10.53
C ALA A 324 -38.72 -3.86 10.36
N THR A 325 -38.90 -4.31 9.11
CA THR A 325 -39.32 -5.67 8.78
C THR A 325 -38.38 -6.74 9.34
N LEU A 326 -37.06 -6.53 9.22
CA LEU A 326 -36.06 -7.43 9.78
C LEU A 326 -36.09 -7.42 11.32
N THR A 327 -36.24 -6.25 11.91
CA THR A 327 -36.34 -6.12 13.37
C THR A 327 -37.60 -6.80 13.94
N ASP A 328 -38.74 -6.62 13.28
CA ASP A 328 -40.01 -7.25 13.68
C ASP A 328 -39.93 -8.78 13.54
N ALA A 329 -39.14 -9.28 12.61
CA ALA A 329 -38.84 -10.71 12.46
C ALA A 329 -37.83 -11.23 13.51
N GLY A 330 -37.25 -10.37 14.33
CA GLY A 330 -36.25 -10.74 15.33
C GLY A 330 -34.81 -10.80 14.82
N ILE A 331 -34.51 -10.13 13.70
CA ILE A 331 -33.17 -9.99 13.14
C ILE A 331 -32.62 -8.60 13.50
N THR A 332 -31.51 -8.58 14.23
CA THR A 332 -30.80 -7.32 14.51
C THR A 332 -29.63 -7.17 13.55
N VAL A 333 -29.72 -6.16 12.68
CA VAL A 333 -28.67 -5.84 11.72
C VAL A 333 -27.65 -4.84 12.30
N PRO A 334 -26.36 -4.96 11.99
CA PRO A 334 -25.35 -4.03 12.44
C PRO A 334 -25.57 -2.62 11.85
N THR A 335 -24.95 -1.62 12.47
CA THR A 335 -24.95 -0.25 11.95
C THR A 335 -23.62 0.05 11.29
N LEU A 336 -23.65 0.63 10.09
CA LEU A 336 -22.46 1.15 9.44
C LEU A 336 -22.22 2.58 9.93
N ASP A 337 -21.27 2.76 10.84
CA ASP A 337 -20.89 4.06 11.43
C ASP A 337 -19.65 4.68 10.77
N GLY A 338 -19.05 3.99 9.79
CA GLY A 338 -17.83 4.41 9.08
C GLY A 338 -16.56 4.28 9.92
N THR A 339 -16.63 3.75 11.14
CA THR A 339 -15.48 3.62 12.06
C THR A 339 -15.28 2.22 12.59
N SER A 340 -16.36 1.44 12.74
CA SER A 340 -16.31 0.09 13.30
C SER A 340 -15.60 -0.90 12.39
N THR A 341 -14.71 -1.70 12.97
CA THR A 341 -13.94 -2.76 12.30
C THR A 341 -14.52 -4.15 12.56
N ASP A 342 -15.59 -4.25 13.30
CA ASP A 342 -16.28 -5.50 13.63
C ASP A 342 -17.78 -5.28 13.70
N GLY A 343 -18.53 -6.37 13.72
CA GLY A 343 -19.98 -6.30 13.87
C GLY A 343 -20.60 -7.68 14.02
N VAL A 344 -21.92 -7.65 14.23
CA VAL A 344 -22.72 -8.86 14.52
C VAL A 344 -24.03 -8.75 13.77
N LEU A 345 -24.36 -9.80 13.01
CA LEU A 345 -25.73 -10.06 12.55
C LEU A 345 -26.37 -11.01 13.53
N ASP A 346 -27.33 -10.52 14.34
CA ASP A 346 -27.97 -11.29 15.39
C ASP A 346 -29.34 -11.82 14.94
N LEU A 347 -29.49 -13.12 14.98
CA LEU A 347 -30.68 -13.88 14.55
C LEU A 347 -31.39 -14.54 15.74
N THR A 348 -30.97 -14.25 16.97
CA THR A 348 -31.47 -14.92 18.18
C THR A 348 -33.00 -14.78 18.33
N GLY A 349 -33.51 -13.59 18.06
CA GLY A 349 -34.95 -13.33 18.12
C GLY A 349 -35.76 -14.09 17.05
N LEU A 350 -35.20 -14.22 15.87
CA LEU A 350 -35.82 -14.99 14.78
C LEU A 350 -35.84 -16.49 15.09
N THR A 351 -34.69 -17.06 15.49
CA THR A 351 -34.57 -18.51 15.71
C THR A 351 -35.51 -19.05 16.78
N ALA A 352 -35.84 -18.25 17.77
CA ALA A 352 -36.84 -18.59 18.77
C ALA A 352 -38.25 -18.82 18.19
N ASN A 353 -38.54 -18.27 17.01
CA ASN A 353 -39.85 -18.30 16.37
C ASN A 353 -39.94 -19.19 15.12
N LEU A 354 -38.81 -19.67 14.59
CA LEU A 354 -38.83 -20.60 13.44
C LEU A 354 -39.55 -21.88 13.76
N ARG A 355 -40.28 -22.42 12.77
CA ARG A 355 -41.10 -23.60 12.90
C ARG A 355 -40.79 -24.58 11.77
N THR A 356 -41.15 -25.83 12.00
CA THR A 356 -41.14 -26.87 10.97
C THR A 356 -42.38 -26.73 10.07
N ASN A 357 -42.28 -27.11 8.81
CA ASN A 357 -43.43 -27.18 7.91
C ASN A 357 -44.16 -28.48 8.13
N ALA A 358 -45.27 -28.44 8.85
CA ALA A 358 -46.10 -29.63 9.19
C ALA A 358 -45.31 -30.76 9.88
N GLY A 359 -44.29 -30.40 10.70
CA GLY A 359 -43.46 -31.36 11.43
C GLY A 359 -42.33 -32.00 10.61
N ALA A 360 -42.13 -31.57 9.38
CA ALA A 360 -40.96 -31.98 8.57
C ALA A 360 -39.74 -31.13 8.93
N GLU A 361 -38.56 -31.70 8.83
CA GLU A 361 -37.31 -30.96 8.96
C GLU A 361 -37.23 -29.82 7.93
N VAL A 362 -36.83 -28.65 8.37
CA VAL A 362 -36.69 -27.42 7.53
C VAL A 362 -35.26 -26.97 7.59
N VAL A 363 -34.68 -26.66 6.43
CA VAL A 363 -33.35 -26.11 6.33
C VAL A 363 -33.50 -24.62 5.95
N ASN A 364 -33.11 -23.73 6.86
CA ASN A 364 -33.04 -22.29 6.60
C ASN A 364 -31.58 -21.93 6.35
N GLN A 365 -31.31 -21.12 5.37
CA GLN A 365 -29.97 -20.73 4.99
C GLN A 365 -29.82 -19.21 5.01
N LEU A 366 -28.60 -18.78 5.32
CA LEU A 366 -28.19 -17.39 5.23
C LEU A 366 -26.82 -17.33 4.57
N SER A 367 -26.63 -16.47 3.60
CA SER A 367 -25.29 -16.13 3.13
C SER A 367 -24.89 -14.76 3.63
N LEU A 368 -23.64 -14.58 4.01
CA LEU A 368 -23.10 -13.31 4.50
C LEU A 368 -21.73 -13.01 3.87
N ARG A 369 -21.54 -11.78 3.44
CA ARG A 369 -20.23 -11.24 3.09
C ARG A 369 -20.07 -9.82 3.62
N VAL A 370 -18.84 -9.45 3.92
CA VAL A 370 -18.50 -8.17 4.52
C VAL A 370 -17.48 -7.47 3.64
N LYS A 371 -17.69 -6.19 3.41
CA LYS A 371 -16.79 -5.35 2.64
C LYS A 371 -16.04 -4.40 3.56
N ALA A 372 -14.74 -4.46 3.48
CA ALA A 372 -13.86 -3.46 4.05
C ALA A 372 -12.67 -3.29 3.11
N ASN A 373 -12.11 -2.10 3.05
CA ASN A 373 -10.96 -1.86 2.23
C ASN A 373 -11.22 -2.17 0.73
N ASN A 374 -12.44 -1.87 0.26
CA ASN A 374 -12.95 -2.15 -1.09
C ASN A 374 -12.92 -3.63 -1.51
N ARG A 375 -12.81 -4.56 -0.55
CA ARG A 375 -12.82 -6.01 -0.78
C ARG A 375 -13.91 -6.68 0.02
N TRP A 376 -14.55 -7.66 -0.62
CA TRP A 376 -15.46 -8.57 0.07
C TRP A 376 -14.70 -9.73 0.74
N SER A 377 -15.23 -10.23 1.85
CA SER A 377 -14.70 -11.41 2.55
C SER A 377 -14.66 -12.64 1.62
N SER A 378 -15.71 -12.80 0.82
CA SER A 378 -15.85 -13.86 -0.20
C SER A 378 -16.51 -13.29 -1.47
N GLU A 379 -16.49 -14.04 -2.58
CA GLU A 379 -17.14 -13.61 -3.83
C GLU A 379 -18.66 -13.76 -3.73
N ASP A 380 -19.15 -14.90 -3.26
CA ASP A 380 -20.57 -15.27 -3.24
C ASP A 380 -21.24 -15.21 -1.86
N GLY A 381 -20.50 -14.82 -0.82
CA GLY A 381 -20.93 -14.93 0.56
C GLY A 381 -20.58 -16.29 1.18
N GLU A 382 -20.43 -16.33 2.50
CA GLU A 382 -20.27 -17.55 3.28
C GLU A 382 -21.66 -18.03 3.70
N VAL A 383 -21.97 -19.30 3.46
CA VAL A 383 -23.30 -19.87 3.70
C VAL A 383 -23.34 -20.49 5.10
N TYR A 384 -24.40 -20.21 5.83
CA TYR A 384 -24.68 -20.61 7.20
C TYR A 384 -26.06 -21.24 7.34
#